data_2e665e2876dbe098f1e01721e1de4b30
#
_entry.id   2e665e2876dbe098f1e01721e1de4b30
#
_cell.length_a   1.000
_cell.length_b   1.000
_cell.length_c   1.000
_cell.angle_alpha   90.00
_cell.angle_beta   90.00
_cell.angle_gamma   90.00
#
_symmetry.space_group_name_H-M   'P 1'
#
loop_
_entity.id
_entity.type
_entity.pdbx_description
1 polymer ?
#
loop_
_entity_poly.entity_id
_entity_poly.type
_entity_poly.pdbx_seq_one_letter_code
_entity_poly.pdbx_strand_id
1 'polypeptide(L)'
;MNLLVIGLESAYEKVGRITHFFPKAGVAVLELSATVNNGDKIVIRGSTTNVEQTIDSMEIEHEQITTAGAGQSIGLKVSGRVRENDIVYKMRVP
;
A
#
# COMPACT_ATOMS: atom_id res chain seq x y z
N MET A 1 -6.82 -30.10 -6.82
CA MET A 1 -6.73 -28.67 -6.52
C MET A 1 -5.74 -28.44 -5.38
N ASN A 2 -4.93 -27.43 -5.54
CA ASN A 2 -3.92 -27.12 -4.54
C ASN A 2 -4.46 -26.04 -3.57
N LEU A 3 -4.97 -26.47 -2.44
CA LEU A 3 -5.53 -25.58 -1.44
C LEU A 3 -4.49 -24.61 -0.86
N LEU A 4 -3.25 -25.05 -0.79
CA LEU A 4 -2.18 -24.21 -0.25
C LEU A 4 -1.92 -23.01 -1.15
N VAL A 5 -1.91 -23.21 -2.47
CA VAL A 5 -1.75 -22.11 -3.42
C VAL A 5 -2.90 -21.13 -3.32
N ILE A 6 -4.12 -21.64 -3.22
CA ILE A 6 -5.31 -20.79 -3.05
C ILE A 6 -5.20 -19.97 -1.77
N GLY A 7 -4.76 -20.60 -0.68
CA GLY A 7 -4.57 -19.90 0.59
C GLY A 7 -3.53 -18.77 0.48
N LEU A 8 -2.42 -19.02 -0.20
CA LEU A 8 -1.38 -18.01 -0.38
C LEU A 8 -1.86 -16.85 -1.24
N GLU A 9 -2.59 -17.14 -2.32
CA GLU A 9 -3.12 -16.10 -3.19
C GLU A 9 -4.12 -15.21 -2.47
N SER A 10 -4.93 -15.80 -1.58
CA SER A 10 -5.93 -15.03 -0.84
C SER A 10 -5.35 -14.26 0.34
N ALA A 11 -4.06 -14.48 0.70
CA ALA A 11 -3.44 -13.79 1.82
C ALA A 11 -3.17 -12.31 1.51
N TYR A 12 -3.10 -11.93 0.25
CA TYR A 12 -2.82 -10.56 -0.17
C TYR A 12 -3.87 -10.06 -1.14
N GLU A 13 -4.19 -8.78 -0.98
CA GLU A 13 -5.14 -8.11 -1.87
C GLU A 13 -4.45 -6.89 -2.45
N LYS A 14 -4.46 -6.76 -3.79
CA LYS A 14 -3.96 -5.54 -4.43
C LYS A 14 -4.85 -4.38 -4.03
N VAL A 15 -4.25 -3.32 -3.51
CA VAL A 15 -5.00 -2.14 -3.06
C VAL A 15 -4.64 -0.88 -3.83
N GLY A 16 -3.58 -0.90 -4.62
CA GLY A 16 -3.25 0.26 -5.41
C GLY A 16 -1.87 0.23 -6.03
N ARG A 17 -1.49 1.39 -6.54
CA ARG A 17 -0.24 1.58 -7.26
C ARG A 17 0.41 2.89 -6.82
N ILE A 18 1.75 2.86 -6.68
CA ILE A 18 2.51 4.07 -6.39
C ILE A 18 2.59 4.91 -7.66
N THR A 19 2.18 6.17 -7.58
CA THR A 19 2.23 7.10 -8.70
C THR A 19 3.37 8.11 -8.57
N HIS A 20 3.85 8.33 -7.35
CA HIS A 20 4.96 9.25 -7.12
C HIS A 20 5.63 8.95 -5.79
N PHE A 21 6.92 9.27 -5.69
CA PHE A 21 7.66 9.12 -4.44
C PHE A 21 8.46 10.39 -4.16
N PHE A 22 8.34 10.90 -2.94
CA PHE A 22 9.08 12.05 -2.44
C PHE A 22 10.13 11.57 -1.44
N PRO A 23 11.37 11.35 -1.89
CA PRO A 23 12.36 10.71 -1.01
C PRO A 23 12.73 11.52 0.22
N LYS A 24 12.77 12.84 0.12
CA LYS A 24 13.12 13.66 1.28
C LYS A 24 12.06 13.61 2.37
N ALA A 25 10.81 13.57 1.97
CA ALA A 25 9.70 13.49 2.91
C ALA A 25 9.43 12.06 3.39
N GLY A 26 9.91 11.06 2.64
CA GLY A 26 9.59 9.67 2.92
C GLY A 26 8.12 9.37 2.69
N VAL A 27 7.51 10.01 1.69
CA VAL A 27 6.08 9.89 1.40
C VAL A 27 5.89 9.47 -0.03
N ALA A 28 5.00 8.51 -0.26
CA ALA A 28 4.60 8.09 -1.59
C ALA A 28 3.15 8.46 -1.84
N VAL A 29 2.82 8.75 -3.10
CA VAL A 29 1.43 8.91 -3.51
C VAL A 29 0.94 7.55 -3.98
N LEU A 30 -0.13 7.09 -3.36
CA LEU A 30 -0.75 5.80 -3.64
C LEU A 30 -2.14 6.03 -4.22
N GLU A 31 -2.33 5.59 -5.45
CA GLU A 31 -3.64 5.60 -6.09
C GLU A 31 -4.34 4.30 -5.73
N LEU A 32 -5.46 4.41 -5.02
CA LEU A 32 -6.15 3.26 -4.45
C LEU A 32 -7.12 2.61 -5.42
N SER A 33 -7.16 1.29 -5.40
CA SER A 33 -8.17 0.48 -6.07
C SER A 33 -9.03 -0.30 -5.08
N ALA A 34 -8.72 -0.19 -3.78
CA ALA A 34 -9.46 -0.85 -2.71
C ALA A 34 -9.25 -0.06 -1.42
N THR A 35 -10.01 -0.41 -0.38
CA THR A 35 -9.96 0.29 0.91
C THR A 35 -8.71 -0.09 1.70
N VAL A 36 -8.08 0.90 2.32
CA VAL A 36 -7.01 0.71 3.30
C VAL A 36 -7.31 1.49 4.56
N ASN A 37 -6.78 1.01 5.67
CA ASN A 37 -6.97 1.62 6.99
C ASN A 37 -5.64 1.71 7.73
N ASN A 38 -5.51 2.67 8.63
CA ASN A 38 -4.38 2.68 9.56
C ASN A 38 -4.33 1.35 10.31
N GLY A 39 -3.14 0.81 10.46
CA GLY A 39 -2.95 -0.48 11.09
C GLY A 39 -2.87 -1.64 10.10
N ASP A 40 -3.27 -1.44 8.86
CA ASP A 40 -3.14 -2.49 7.84
C ASP A 40 -1.68 -2.79 7.56
N LYS A 41 -1.36 -4.06 7.40
CA LYS A 41 -0.04 -4.47 6.93
C LYS A 41 -0.04 -4.49 5.42
N ILE A 42 0.94 -3.83 4.84
CA ILE A 42 1.07 -3.73 3.39
C ILE A 42 2.44 -4.15 2.92
N VAL A 43 2.49 -4.57 1.66
CA VAL A 43 3.72 -4.88 0.96
C VAL A 43 3.72 -4.08 -0.33
N ILE A 44 4.82 -3.38 -0.59
CA ILE A 44 5.00 -2.61 -1.82
C ILE A 44 6.06 -3.33 -2.64
N ARG A 45 5.69 -3.74 -3.83
CA ARG A 45 6.56 -4.53 -4.70
C ARG A 45 6.66 -3.98 -6.11
N GLY A 46 7.87 -4.01 -6.61
CA GLY A 46 8.20 -3.68 -8.00
C GLY A 46 9.45 -4.44 -8.40
N SER A 47 10.01 -4.11 -9.57
CA SER A 47 11.18 -4.83 -10.07
C SER A 47 12.38 -4.73 -9.13
N THR A 48 12.52 -3.63 -8.40
CA THR A 48 13.61 -3.44 -7.44
C THR A 48 13.11 -3.04 -6.05
N THR A 49 11.81 -3.10 -5.81
CA THR A 49 11.17 -2.67 -4.57
C THR A 49 10.58 -3.86 -3.84
N ASN A 50 10.86 -3.92 -2.54
CA ASN A 50 10.22 -4.90 -1.65
C ASN A 50 10.20 -4.29 -0.26
N VAL A 51 9.10 -3.60 0.06
CA VAL A 51 8.92 -2.92 1.35
C VAL A 51 7.71 -3.52 2.05
N GLU A 52 7.91 -3.96 3.28
CA GLU A 52 6.84 -4.43 4.14
C GLU A 52 6.71 -3.48 5.31
N GLN A 53 5.50 -3.02 5.58
CA GLN A 53 5.26 -2.10 6.69
C GLN A 53 3.80 -2.13 7.11
N THR A 54 3.54 -1.53 8.27
CA THR A 54 2.20 -1.22 8.73
C THR A 54 1.89 0.23 8.37
N ILE A 55 0.67 0.50 7.92
CA ILE A 55 0.24 1.88 7.66
C ILE A 55 0.05 2.59 9.00
N ASP A 56 0.82 3.64 9.23
CA ASP A 56 0.68 4.44 10.45
C ASP A 56 0.37 5.91 10.18
N SER A 57 0.50 6.36 8.95
CA SER A 57 0.20 7.74 8.59
C SER A 57 -0.22 7.83 7.14
N MET A 58 -1.43 8.32 6.92
CA MET A 58 -1.98 8.61 5.60
C MET A 58 -2.57 10.01 5.62
N GLU A 59 -2.52 10.67 4.48
CA GLU A 59 -3.14 11.99 4.36
C GLU A 59 -3.73 12.22 2.98
N ILE A 60 -4.73 13.08 2.92
CA ILE A 60 -5.30 13.61 1.69
C ILE A 60 -5.32 15.13 1.85
N GLU A 61 -4.73 15.83 0.88
CA GLU A 61 -4.67 17.30 0.89
C GLU A 61 -4.15 17.85 2.22
N HIS A 62 -3.07 17.24 2.72
CA HIS A 62 -2.38 17.62 3.97
C HIS A 62 -3.19 17.36 5.24
N GLU A 63 -4.33 16.68 5.14
CA GLU A 63 -5.10 16.28 6.32
C GLU A 63 -4.92 14.80 6.62
N GLN A 64 -4.65 14.49 7.88
CA GLN A 64 -4.51 13.12 8.33
C GLN A 64 -5.84 12.39 8.23
N ILE A 65 -5.80 11.17 7.72
CA ILE A 65 -6.98 10.31 7.60
C ILE A 65 -6.66 8.95 8.20
N THR A 66 -7.70 8.19 8.55
CA THR A 66 -7.54 6.86 9.11
C THR A 66 -8.02 5.77 8.17
N THR A 67 -8.76 6.13 7.13
CA THR A 67 -9.28 5.19 6.13
C THR A 67 -9.38 5.90 4.79
N ALA A 68 -9.20 5.15 3.72
CA ALA A 68 -9.37 5.66 2.36
C ALA A 68 -9.81 4.52 1.45
N GLY A 69 -10.53 4.84 0.39
CA GLY A 69 -11.14 3.86 -0.48
C GLY A 69 -10.75 3.98 -1.95
N ALA A 70 -11.29 3.08 -2.73
CA ALA A 70 -11.02 2.99 -4.17
C ALA A 70 -11.30 4.33 -4.86
N GLY A 71 -10.42 4.70 -5.78
CA GLY A 71 -10.52 5.94 -6.54
C GLY A 71 -9.84 7.13 -5.88
N GLN A 72 -9.42 7.02 -4.62
CA GLN A 72 -8.72 8.10 -3.94
C GLN A 72 -7.21 7.96 -4.14
N SER A 73 -6.53 9.11 -4.18
CA SER A 73 -5.07 9.16 -4.12
C SER A 73 -4.67 9.72 -2.76
N ILE A 74 -3.79 9.01 -2.07
CA ILE A 74 -3.38 9.38 -0.72
C ILE A 74 -1.87 9.55 -0.63
N GLY A 75 -1.43 10.37 0.32
CA GLY A 75 -0.04 10.41 0.74
C GLY A 75 0.18 9.37 1.82
N LEU A 76 1.13 8.49 1.60
CA LEU A 76 1.45 7.39 2.50
C LEU A 76 2.89 7.50 2.96
N LYS A 77 3.08 7.56 4.29
CA LYS A 77 4.42 7.48 4.86
C LYS A 77 4.99 6.08 4.60
N VAL A 78 6.15 6.02 3.98
CA VAL A 78 6.78 4.72 3.66
C VAL A 78 8.10 4.57 4.40
N SER A 79 8.39 3.33 4.80
CA SER A 79 9.59 3.01 5.58
C SER A 79 10.82 2.76 4.74
N GLY A 80 10.66 2.67 3.43
CA GLY A 80 11.74 2.41 2.51
C GLY A 80 11.54 3.10 1.18
N ARG A 81 12.52 2.93 0.30
CA ARG A 81 12.45 3.52 -1.02
C ARG A 81 11.47 2.77 -1.91
N VAL A 82 10.58 3.50 -2.56
CA VAL A 82 9.63 2.96 -3.51
C VAL A 82 9.75 3.71 -4.84
N ARG A 83 9.11 3.20 -5.89
CA ARG A 83 9.18 3.76 -7.23
C ARG A 83 7.80 3.86 -7.86
N GLU A 84 7.68 4.76 -8.83
CA GLU A 84 6.46 4.84 -9.64
C GLU A 84 6.15 3.49 -10.24
N ASN A 85 4.87 3.15 -10.27
CA ASN A 85 4.32 1.90 -10.80
C ASN A 85 4.52 0.68 -9.91
N ASP A 86 5.15 0.83 -8.75
CA ASP A 86 5.16 -0.24 -7.77
C ASP A 86 3.74 -0.53 -7.31
N ILE A 87 3.46 -1.80 -7.05
CA ILE A 87 2.13 -2.25 -6.66
C ILE A 87 2.07 -2.44 -5.15
N VAL A 88 0.97 -2.01 -4.56
CA VAL A 88 0.73 -2.13 -3.12
C VAL A 88 -0.30 -3.20 -2.86
N TYR A 89 0.03 -4.10 -1.96
CA TYR A 89 -0.85 -5.18 -1.51
C TYR A 89 -1.09 -5.05 -0.02
N LYS A 90 -2.29 -5.38 0.39
CA LYS A 90 -2.65 -5.45 1.80
C LYS A 90 -2.72 -6.91 2.22
N MET A 91 -2.16 -7.22 3.39
CA MET A 91 -2.30 -8.54 3.96
C MET A 91 -3.72 -8.70 4.51
N ARG A 92 -4.41 -9.74 4.07
CA ARG A 92 -5.71 -10.08 4.62
C ARG A 92 -5.51 -10.78 5.94
N VAL A 93 -6.12 -10.24 6.97
CA VAL A 93 -6.05 -10.83 8.31
C VAL A 93 -7.14 -11.88 8.41
N PRO A 94 -6.81 -13.10 8.83
CA PRO A 94 -7.81 -14.14 9.05
C PRO A 94 -8.79 -13.76 10.15
#